data_798f098632551f6fecd5131256b6f505
#
_entry.id   798f098632551f6fecd5131256b6f505
#
_cell.length_a   1.000
_cell.length_b   1.000
_cell.length_c   1.000
_cell.angle_alpha   90.00
_cell.angle_beta   90.00
_cell.angle_gamma   90.00
#
_symmetry.space_group_name_H-M   'P 1'
#
loop_
_entity.id
_entity.type
_entity.pdbx_description
1 polymer ?
#
loop_
_entity_poly.entity_id
_entity_poly.type
_entity_poly.pdbx_seq_one_letter_code
_entity_poly.pdbx_strand_id
1 'polypeptide(L)'
;MANLMDYLDWRGDLTLEISPFNEVDALILAELSFVDFDGIVPPPELGRGLPLNEAAEAFFARHGGKDVPMGVLVPDTISKMLRKLMTSPRFHNMTLNGYTALLDDSIEQQFAALMIDLGNGSIYISFRGTDDTIVGWKEDLNMGFLEEIPSQKQAVEYVARVARQYGDKTIRIGGHSKGGNLAVYSAAKSSGEIQERIVAVHNNDGPGFAWDISETPGHKRIASRIHTILPQTSVVGMLMEHEKRYQVVHSTYDGLYQHDGFSWQVLGTQFVHLDDFSREGKLVDETLSSWADSLNTQQREALADALYSVFTASGAKTLSELTEEKLKSAAAMLKTYKNLDRETRRMVTEAFMLFFKLGTKNFVLDTQEEGSREIENIRKKISEQYQKLVERKK
;
A
#
# COMPACT_ATOMS: atom_id res chain seq x y z
N MET A 1 -23.18 -5.55 3.88
CA MET A 1 -22.96 -5.31 2.44
C MET A 1 -21.76 -6.13 2.03
N ALA A 2 -21.76 -6.64 0.79
CA ALA A 2 -20.77 -7.61 0.34
C ALA A 2 -19.39 -6.99 0.12
N ASN A 3 -18.33 -7.74 0.36
CA ASN A 3 -16.95 -7.35 0.20
C ASN A 3 -16.15 -8.43 -0.59
N LEU A 4 -14.81 -8.38 -0.58
CA LEU A 4 -13.96 -9.37 -1.27
C LEU A 4 -14.21 -10.81 -0.80
N MET A 5 -14.45 -11.02 0.49
CA MET A 5 -14.69 -12.36 1.04
C MET A 5 -16.02 -12.93 0.58
N ASP A 6 -17.06 -12.10 0.51
CA ASP A 6 -18.36 -12.47 -0.03
C ASP A 6 -18.29 -12.72 -1.55
N TYR A 7 -17.50 -11.92 -2.30
CA TYR A 7 -17.25 -12.15 -3.72
C TYR A 7 -16.65 -13.54 -3.96
N LEU A 8 -15.68 -13.96 -3.16
CA LEU A 8 -15.10 -15.29 -3.24
C LEU A 8 -16.14 -16.39 -3.01
N ASP A 9 -17.12 -16.18 -2.11
CA ASP A 9 -18.17 -17.15 -1.83
C ASP A 9 -19.17 -17.30 -3.00
N TRP A 10 -19.54 -16.23 -3.67
CA TRP A 10 -20.57 -16.30 -4.72
C TRP A 10 -20.03 -16.30 -6.15
N ARG A 11 -18.80 -15.84 -6.37
CA ARG A 11 -18.19 -15.74 -7.72
C ARG A 11 -16.97 -16.64 -7.88
N GLY A 12 -16.41 -17.13 -6.78
CA GLY A 12 -15.26 -18.00 -6.77
C GLY A 12 -15.51 -19.37 -7.44
N ASP A 13 -16.76 -19.75 -7.69
CA ASP A 13 -17.19 -20.94 -8.43
C ASP A 13 -17.12 -20.78 -9.96
N LEU A 14 -17.04 -19.55 -10.49
CA LEU A 14 -17.03 -19.27 -11.92
C LEU A 14 -15.61 -19.05 -12.45
N THR A 15 -15.18 -19.91 -13.35
CA THR A 15 -13.87 -19.76 -14.01
C THR A 15 -13.78 -18.46 -14.82
N LEU A 16 -12.56 -18.05 -15.18
CA LEU A 16 -12.32 -16.85 -16.02
C LEU A 16 -12.91 -16.97 -17.43
N GLU A 17 -13.21 -18.19 -17.90
CA GLU A 17 -13.89 -18.44 -19.17
C GLU A 17 -15.38 -18.06 -19.12
N ILE A 18 -16.03 -18.36 -17.99
CA ILE A 18 -17.46 -18.08 -17.77
C ILE A 18 -17.67 -16.62 -17.37
N SER A 19 -16.83 -16.10 -16.47
CA SER A 19 -16.87 -14.73 -15.99
C SER A 19 -15.47 -14.12 -16.19
N PRO A 20 -15.28 -13.23 -17.16
CA PRO A 20 -13.97 -12.63 -17.45
C PRO A 20 -13.33 -11.95 -16.25
N PHE A 21 -12.00 -11.83 -16.27
CA PHE A 21 -11.21 -11.12 -15.26
C PHE A 21 -11.73 -9.70 -15.06
N ASN A 22 -11.86 -9.26 -13.80
CA ASN A 22 -12.43 -7.97 -13.42
C ASN A 22 -11.62 -7.26 -12.33
N GLU A 23 -12.05 -6.07 -11.94
CA GLU A 23 -11.34 -5.23 -10.95
C GLU A 23 -11.28 -5.83 -9.55
N VAL A 24 -12.28 -6.65 -9.17
CA VAL A 24 -12.30 -7.32 -7.87
C VAL A 24 -11.25 -8.44 -7.82
N ASP A 25 -11.12 -9.19 -8.94
CA ASP A 25 -10.03 -10.17 -9.08
C ASP A 25 -8.65 -9.50 -8.99
N ALA A 26 -8.51 -8.32 -9.61
CA ALA A 26 -7.25 -7.59 -9.59
C ALA A 26 -6.84 -7.21 -8.17
N LEU A 27 -7.77 -6.75 -7.32
CA LEU A 27 -7.47 -6.45 -5.92
C LEU A 27 -7.18 -7.74 -5.13
N ILE A 28 -7.93 -8.83 -5.34
CA ILE A 28 -7.66 -10.12 -4.69
C ILE A 28 -6.24 -10.60 -5.00
N LEU A 29 -5.81 -10.50 -6.27
CA LEU A 29 -4.45 -10.88 -6.65
C LEU A 29 -3.39 -9.88 -6.17
N ALA A 30 -3.74 -8.60 -5.97
CA ALA A 30 -2.88 -7.64 -5.31
C ALA A 30 -2.65 -8.00 -3.83
N GLU A 31 -3.72 -8.33 -3.11
CA GLU A 31 -3.65 -8.77 -1.71
C GLU A 31 -2.89 -10.11 -1.55
N LEU A 32 -2.95 -11.00 -2.54
CA LEU A 32 -2.20 -12.26 -2.53
C LEU A 32 -0.68 -12.04 -2.45
N SER A 33 -0.16 -10.92 -2.93
CA SER A 33 1.27 -10.61 -2.88
C SER A 33 1.81 -10.37 -1.46
N PHE A 34 0.93 -10.14 -0.48
CA PHE A 34 1.33 -10.01 0.92
C PHE A 34 1.66 -11.36 1.59
N VAL A 35 1.24 -12.48 1.00
CA VAL A 35 1.59 -13.81 1.49
C VAL A 35 3.08 -14.07 1.25
N ASP A 36 3.77 -14.51 2.30
CA ASP A 36 5.18 -14.90 2.19
C ASP A 36 5.32 -16.28 1.56
N PHE A 37 5.63 -16.32 0.27
CA PHE A 37 5.90 -17.53 -0.50
C PHE A 37 7.38 -17.84 -0.65
N ASP A 38 8.27 -17.24 0.15
CA ASP A 38 9.71 -17.55 0.08
C ASP A 38 9.97 -19.04 0.32
N GLY A 39 10.80 -19.64 -0.56
CA GLY A 39 11.08 -21.08 -0.53
C GLY A 39 9.86 -21.98 -0.86
N ILE A 40 8.70 -21.44 -1.25
CA ILE A 40 7.51 -22.18 -1.71
C ILE A 40 7.33 -21.96 -3.21
N VAL A 41 7.14 -20.70 -3.63
CA VAL A 41 7.02 -20.34 -5.04
C VAL A 41 8.41 -20.06 -5.59
N PRO A 42 8.79 -20.69 -6.71
CA PRO A 42 10.15 -20.53 -7.25
C PRO A 42 10.41 -19.07 -7.66
N PRO A 43 11.66 -18.60 -7.52
CA PRO A 43 12.07 -17.31 -8.05
C PRO A 43 12.04 -17.31 -9.58
N PRO A 44 12.09 -16.15 -10.24
CA PRO A 44 11.87 -16.02 -11.68
C PRO A 44 12.79 -16.89 -12.55
N GLU A 45 13.98 -17.22 -12.08
CA GLU A 45 15.02 -17.95 -12.83
C GLU A 45 14.81 -19.48 -12.84
N LEU A 46 14.04 -20.04 -11.89
CA LEU A 46 14.00 -21.49 -11.65
C LEU A 46 12.83 -22.24 -12.32
N GLY A 47 12.10 -21.61 -13.23
CA GLY A 47 11.34 -22.35 -14.25
C GLY A 47 9.86 -22.61 -13.94
N ARG A 48 9.46 -23.77 -13.50
CA ARG A 48 8.03 -24.13 -13.42
C ARG A 48 7.37 -23.53 -12.20
N GLY A 49 6.30 -22.75 -12.43
CA GLY A 49 5.45 -22.24 -11.35
C GLY A 49 4.73 -23.36 -10.60
N LEU A 50 4.13 -23.00 -9.49
CA LEU A 50 3.35 -23.87 -8.63
C LEU A 50 1.87 -23.45 -8.67
N PRO A 51 0.91 -24.38 -8.83
CA PRO A 51 -0.52 -24.05 -8.70
C PRO A 51 -0.82 -23.37 -7.36
N LEU A 52 -1.75 -22.41 -7.37
CA LEU A 52 -2.07 -21.61 -6.18
C LEU A 52 -2.50 -22.49 -5.00
N ASN A 53 -3.34 -23.51 -5.25
CA ASN A 53 -3.75 -24.42 -4.19
C ASN A 53 -2.55 -25.14 -3.54
N GLU A 54 -1.58 -25.63 -4.32
CA GLU A 54 -0.38 -26.31 -3.80
C GLU A 54 0.52 -25.33 -3.04
N ALA A 55 0.68 -24.10 -3.54
CA ALA A 55 1.43 -23.05 -2.85
C ALA A 55 0.79 -22.69 -1.50
N ALA A 56 -0.54 -22.58 -1.46
CA ALA A 56 -1.28 -22.29 -0.26
C ALA A 56 -1.22 -23.45 0.75
N GLU A 57 -1.33 -24.72 0.29
CA GLU A 57 -1.14 -25.89 1.13
C GLU A 57 0.25 -25.91 1.77
N ALA A 58 1.31 -25.64 1.00
CA ALA A 58 2.67 -25.56 1.50
C ALA A 58 2.84 -24.42 2.51
N PHE A 59 2.23 -23.24 2.25
CA PHE A 59 2.23 -22.11 3.17
C PHE A 59 1.59 -22.49 4.52
N PHE A 60 0.38 -23.05 4.52
CA PHE A 60 -0.28 -23.44 5.76
C PHE A 60 0.43 -24.60 6.46
N ALA A 61 0.99 -25.57 5.73
CA ALA A 61 1.78 -26.66 6.32
C ALA A 61 2.99 -26.12 7.10
N ARG A 62 3.71 -25.12 6.54
CA ARG A 62 4.82 -24.40 7.21
C ARG A 62 4.38 -23.76 8.53
N HIS A 63 3.14 -23.29 8.62
CA HIS A 63 2.59 -22.60 9.78
C HIS A 63 1.67 -23.48 10.67
N GLY A 64 1.84 -24.81 10.59
CA GLY A 64 1.08 -25.76 11.42
C GLY A 64 -0.43 -25.75 11.17
N GLY A 65 -0.85 -25.43 9.97
CA GLY A 65 -2.26 -25.38 9.55
C GLY A 65 -3.06 -24.16 10.04
N LYS A 66 -2.41 -23.20 10.69
CA LYS A 66 -3.07 -22.02 11.28
C LYS A 66 -3.11 -20.82 10.32
N ASP A 67 -4.02 -19.90 10.59
CA ASP A 67 -3.96 -18.56 9.97
C ASP A 67 -2.75 -17.80 10.54
N VAL A 68 -2.14 -16.99 9.70
CA VAL A 68 -0.90 -16.26 10.00
C VAL A 68 -1.22 -14.77 10.11
N PRO A 69 -0.84 -14.12 11.23
CA PRO A 69 -0.87 -12.66 11.31
C PRO A 69 0.05 -12.04 10.27
N MET A 70 -0.41 -10.99 9.59
CA MET A 70 0.33 -10.35 8.49
C MET A 70 1.06 -9.08 8.93
N GLY A 71 0.85 -8.62 10.18
CA GLY A 71 1.45 -7.40 10.74
C GLY A 71 0.40 -6.44 11.31
N VAL A 72 0.85 -5.29 11.80
CA VAL A 72 -0.04 -4.32 12.49
C VAL A 72 -1.03 -3.65 11.53
N LEU A 73 -0.59 -3.34 10.30
CA LEU A 73 -1.38 -2.59 9.32
C LEU A 73 -1.78 -3.42 8.09
N VAL A 74 -1.32 -4.66 8.01
CA VAL A 74 -1.71 -5.60 6.94
C VAL A 74 -2.86 -6.46 7.47
N PRO A 75 -4.01 -6.55 6.77
CA PRO A 75 -5.17 -7.27 7.27
C PRO A 75 -4.93 -8.77 7.45
N ASP A 76 -5.21 -9.30 8.64
CA ASP A 76 -5.19 -10.75 8.91
C ASP A 76 -6.18 -11.54 8.03
N THR A 77 -7.14 -10.83 7.41
CA THR A 77 -8.10 -11.38 6.45
C THR A 77 -7.42 -11.99 5.23
N ILE A 78 -6.20 -11.55 4.87
CA ILE A 78 -5.41 -12.11 3.76
C ILE A 78 -5.18 -13.62 3.94
N SER A 79 -4.83 -14.07 5.15
CA SER A 79 -4.66 -15.49 5.44
C SER A 79 -5.97 -16.29 5.24
N LYS A 80 -7.11 -15.73 5.64
CA LYS A 80 -8.44 -16.33 5.42
C LYS A 80 -8.83 -16.32 3.93
N MET A 81 -8.48 -15.25 3.21
CA MET A 81 -8.65 -15.17 1.76
C MET A 81 -7.88 -16.28 1.05
N LEU A 82 -6.61 -16.51 1.41
CA LEU A 82 -5.79 -17.58 0.84
C LEU A 82 -6.46 -18.96 0.99
N ARG A 83 -7.13 -19.24 2.14
CA ARG A 83 -7.90 -20.49 2.31
C ARG A 83 -9.06 -20.63 1.32
N LYS A 84 -9.75 -19.52 1.01
CA LYS A 84 -10.82 -19.54 0.02
C LYS A 84 -10.26 -19.72 -1.39
N LEU A 85 -9.14 -19.07 -1.71
CA LEU A 85 -8.49 -19.20 -3.01
C LEU A 85 -8.04 -20.63 -3.31
N MET A 86 -7.55 -21.39 -2.32
CA MET A 86 -7.15 -22.79 -2.47
C MET A 86 -8.22 -23.68 -3.08
N THR A 87 -9.48 -23.41 -2.78
CA THR A 87 -10.61 -24.25 -3.18
C THR A 87 -11.50 -23.62 -4.24
N SER A 88 -11.22 -22.35 -4.60
CA SER A 88 -12.02 -21.61 -5.57
C SER A 88 -11.73 -22.06 -7.00
N PRO A 89 -12.71 -22.59 -7.76
CA PRO A 89 -12.53 -22.91 -9.18
C PRO A 89 -11.98 -21.77 -10.03
N ARG A 90 -12.21 -20.51 -9.61
CA ARG A 90 -11.73 -19.31 -10.27
C ARG A 90 -10.23 -19.10 -10.12
N PHE A 91 -9.64 -19.49 -8.98
CA PHE A 91 -8.27 -19.12 -8.63
C PHE A 91 -7.33 -20.30 -8.39
N HIS A 92 -7.82 -21.45 -7.91
CA HIS A 92 -6.98 -22.54 -7.38
C HIS A 92 -5.97 -23.11 -8.39
N ASN A 93 -6.29 -23.07 -9.68
CA ASN A 93 -5.43 -23.57 -10.76
C ASN A 93 -4.53 -22.48 -11.40
N MET A 94 -4.61 -21.23 -10.96
CA MET A 94 -3.66 -20.20 -11.38
C MET A 94 -2.26 -20.61 -10.97
N THR A 95 -1.27 -20.39 -11.82
CA THR A 95 0.11 -20.79 -11.53
C THR A 95 0.90 -19.61 -10.99
N LEU A 96 1.41 -19.73 -9.76
CA LEU A 96 2.30 -18.76 -9.13
C LEU A 96 3.74 -19.03 -9.53
N ASN A 97 4.48 -17.98 -9.88
CA ASN A 97 5.89 -18.05 -10.23
C ASN A 97 6.58 -16.71 -9.95
N GLY A 98 7.91 -16.72 -9.95
CA GLY A 98 8.67 -15.49 -9.90
C GLY A 98 8.58 -14.75 -8.58
N TYR A 99 8.21 -15.42 -7.48
CA TYR A 99 8.18 -14.76 -6.17
C TYR A 99 9.55 -14.16 -5.84
N THR A 100 9.53 -12.90 -5.46
CA THR A 100 10.72 -12.15 -5.07
C THR A 100 10.36 -11.30 -3.87
N ALA A 101 11.14 -11.39 -2.80
CA ALA A 101 11.06 -10.51 -1.65
C ALA A 101 12.46 -10.01 -1.30
N LEU A 102 12.63 -8.69 -1.27
CA LEU A 102 13.89 -8.02 -1.00
C LEU A 102 13.67 -7.02 0.15
N LEU A 103 14.55 -7.10 1.14
CA LEU A 103 14.62 -6.16 2.24
C LEU A 103 16.07 -5.75 2.41
N ASP A 104 16.38 -4.47 2.21
CA ASP A 104 17.73 -3.93 2.30
C ASP A 104 17.73 -2.59 3.03
N ASP A 105 18.18 -2.60 4.28
CA ASP A 105 18.27 -1.41 5.12
C ASP A 105 19.29 -0.39 4.57
N SER A 106 20.31 -0.86 3.84
CA SER A 106 21.42 0.01 3.38
C SER A 106 21.02 0.94 2.25
N ILE A 107 20.01 0.57 1.48
CA ILE A 107 19.41 1.38 0.41
C ILE A 107 17.94 1.71 0.67
N GLU A 108 17.47 1.44 1.89
CA GLU A 108 16.11 1.72 2.36
C GLU A 108 15.03 1.11 1.42
N GLN A 109 15.19 -0.17 1.06
CA GLN A 109 14.33 -0.89 0.14
C GLN A 109 13.49 -1.97 0.84
N GLN A 110 12.19 -1.97 0.56
CA GLN A 110 11.28 -3.10 0.80
C GLN A 110 10.48 -3.38 -0.46
N PHE A 111 10.80 -4.45 -1.15
CA PHE A 111 10.17 -4.85 -2.41
C PHE A 111 9.69 -6.28 -2.34
N ALA A 112 8.48 -6.55 -2.84
CA ALA A 112 8.08 -7.90 -3.18
C ALA A 112 7.17 -7.93 -4.41
N ALA A 113 7.27 -9.01 -5.18
CA ALA A 113 6.48 -9.22 -6.38
C ALA A 113 6.19 -10.70 -6.60
N LEU A 114 5.07 -10.97 -7.27
CA LEU A 114 4.61 -12.30 -7.65
C LEU A 114 4.05 -12.24 -9.07
N MET A 115 4.45 -13.18 -9.92
CA MET A 115 3.83 -13.39 -11.21
C MET A 115 2.79 -14.52 -11.12
N ILE A 116 1.62 -14.30 -11.68
CA ILE A 116 0.47 -15.21 -11.66
C ILE A 116 0.03 -15.47 -13.10
N ASP A 117 0.17 -16.70 -13.55
CA ASP A 117 -0.39 -17.14 -14.82
C ASP A 117 -1.87 -17.44 -14.64
N LEU A 118 -2.73 -16.71 -15.34
CA LEU A 118 -4.18 -16.83 -15.20
C LEU A 118 -4.78 -18.03 -15.94
N GLY A 119 -3.96 -18.76 -16.72
CA GLY A 119 -4.40 -19.93 -17.49
C GLY A 119 -5.17 -19.61 -18.77
N ASN A 120 -5.43 -18.34 -19.09
CA ASN A 120 -6.24 -17.87 -20.23
C ASN A 120 -5.42 -17.12 -21.29
N GLY A 121 -4.11 -17.34 -21.36
CA GLY A 121 -3.20 -16.63 -22.27
C GLY A 121 -2.71 -15.27 -21.72
N SER A 122 -3.08 -14.91 -20.48
CA SER A 122 -2.59 -13.70 -19.83
C SER A 122 -1.92 -14.00 -18.50
N ILE A 123 -1.04 -13.10 -18.08
CA ILE A 123 -0.39 -13.11 -16.77
C ILE A 123 -0.77 -11.85 -15.98
N TYR A 124 -0.73 -11.96 -14.66
CA TYR A 124 -0.86 -10.85 -13.73
C TYR A 124 0.45 -10.71 -12.93
N ILE A 125 1.05 -9.53 -12.99
CA ILE A 125 2.20 -9.18 -12.16
C ILE A 125 1.66 -8.41 -10.96
N SER A 126 1.81 -8.98 -9.78
CA SER A 126 1.36 -8.39 -8.52
C SER A 126 2.54 -7.82 -7.75
N PHE A 127 2.49 -6.54 -7.42
CA PHE A 127 3.43 -5.89 -6.53
C PHE A 127 2.82 -5.74 -5.14
N ARG A 128 3.59 -6.15 -4.11
CA ARG A 128 3.21 -5.97 -2.72
C ARG A 128 3.31 -4.50 -2.32
N GLY A 129 2.36 -4.04 -1.53
CA GLY A 129 2.45 -2.79 -0.80
C GLY A 129 3.44 -2.86 0.35
N THR A 130 3.40 -1.85 1.21
CA THR A 130 4.26 -1.81 2.39
C THR A 130 3.81 -2.84 3.40
N ASP A 131 4.76 -3.63 3.89
CA ASP A 131 4.54 -4.61 4.93
C ASP A 131 4.77 -4.01 6.34
N ASP A 132 4.93 -4.87 7.34
CA ASP A 132 5.13 -4.46 8.74
C ASP A 132 6.53 -3.89 9.04
N THR A 133 7.45 -3.86 8.07
CA THR A 133 8.83 -3.43 8.27
C THR A 133 8.97 -1.91 8.36
N ILE A 134 9.80 -1.43 9.30
CA ILE A 134 10.06 0.01 9.46
C ILE A 134 10.81 0.57 8.24
N VAL A 135 11.65 -0.24 7.59
CA VAL A 135 12.35 0.18 6.36
C VAL A 135 11.37 0.36 5.18
N GLY A 136 10.31 -0.45 5.11
CA GLY A 136 9.25 -0.25 4.13
C GLY A 136 8.54 1.10 4.31
N TRP A 137 8.26 1.47 5.55
CA TRP A 137 7.70 2.78 5.89
C TRP A 137 8.67 3.93 5.58
N LYS A 138 9.98 3.73 5.79
CA LYS A 138 10.99 4.71 5.38
C LYS A 138 10.98 4.91 3.87
N GLU A 139 10.90 3.83 3.09
CA GLU A 139 10.82 3.90 1.64
C GLU A 139 9.55 4.64 1.16
N ASP A 140 8.40 4.44 1.83
CA ASP A 140 7.17 5.18 1.53
C ASP A 140 7.32 6.69 1.74
N LEU A 141 7.97 7.08 2.84
CA LEU A 141 8.25 8.49 3.09
C LEU A 141 9.21 9.08 2.04
N ASN A 142 10.18 8.30 1.58
CA ASN A 142 11.12 8.69 0.53
C ASN A 142 10.42 8.95 -0.81
N MET A 143 9.29 8.30 -1.10
CA MET A 143 8.46 8.57 -2.29
C MET A 143 8.01 10.04 -2.38
N GLY A 144 7.91 10.73 -1.24
CA GLY A 144 7.46 12.12 -1.19
C GLY A 144 8.50 13.15 -1.67
N PHE A 145 9.77 12.75 -1.92
CA PHE A 145 10.81 13.67 -2.31
C PHE A 145 11.87 13.09 -3.29
N LEU A 146 11.97 11.77 -3.42
CA LEU A 146 12.83 11.14 -4.41
C LEU A 146 12.10 11.02 -5.76
N GLU A 147 12.84 11.25 -6.85
CA GLU A 147 12.33 11.04 -8.21
C GLU A 147 12.07 9.56 -8.49
N GLU A 148 12.91 8.67 -7.97
CA GLU A 148 12.80 7.22 -8.08
C GLU A 148 13.27 6.56 -6.78
N ILE A 149 12.45 5.69 -6.19
CA ILE A 149 12.84 4.85 -5.06
C ILE A 149 13.39 3.50 -5.55
N PRO A 150 14.20 2.79 -4.73
CA PRO A 150 14.78 1.49 -5.12
C PRO A 150 13.74 0.47 -5.59
N SER A 151 12.58 0.39 -4.93
CA SER A 151 11.51 -0.54 -5.31
C SER A 151 10.87 -0.20 -6.66
N GLN A 152 10.78 1.06 -7.06
CA GLN A 152 10.31 1.44 -8.39
C GLN A 152 11.25 0.95 -9.48
N LYS A 153 12.56 1.13 -9.30
CA LYS A 153 13.56 0.59 -10.21
C LYS A 153 13.48 -0.94 -10.30
N GLN A 154 13.39 -1.61 -9.16
CA GLN A 154 13.25 -3.06 -9.09
C GLN A 154 11.97 -3.56 -9.79
N ALA A 155 10.87 -2.82 -9.69
CA ALA A 155 9.61 -3.15 -10.36
C ALA A 155 9.75 -3.10 -11.90
N VAL A 156 10.44 -2.11 -12.45
CA VAL A 156 10.74 -2.03 -13.89
C VAL A 156 11.57 -3.24 -14.35
N GLU A 157 12.62 -3.58 -13.60
CA GLU A 157 13.47 -4.74 -13.89
C GLU A 157 12.69 -6.05 -13.81
N TYR A 158 11.80 -6.18 -12.82
CA TYR A 158 10.94 -7.34 -12.66
C TYR A 158 9.98 -7.51 -13.85
N VAL A 159 9.27 -6.44 -14.25
CA VAL A 159 8.40 -6.49 -15.45
C VAL A 159 9.17 -6.88 -16.69
N ALA A 160 10.35 -6.30 -16.93
CA ALA A 160 11.18 -6.62 -18.08
C ALA A 160 11.63 -8.08 -18.11
N ARG A 161 11.95 -8.66 -16.96
CA ARG A 161 12.33 -10.06 -16.79
C ARG A 161 11.15 -11.00 -17.09
N VAL A 162 10.00 -10.74 -16.46
CA VAL A 162 8.78 -11.52 -16.68
C VAL A 162 8.32 -11.43 -18.14
N ALA A 163 8.34 -10.24 -18.75
CA ALA A 163 7.95 -10.04 -20.14
C ALA A 163 8.83 -10.84 -21.11
N ARG A 164 10.13 -10.98 -20.85
CA ARG A 164 11.02 -11.83 -21.64
C ARG A 164 10.70 -13.32 -21.49
N GLN A 165 10.42 -13.76 -20.28
CA GLN A 165 10.14 -15.17 -19.98
C GLN A 165 8.80 -15.64 -20.57
N TYR A 166 7.80 -14.75 -20.62
CA TYR A 166 6.44 -15.04 -21.10
C TYR A 166 6.11 -14.23 -22.36
N GLY A 167 6.96 -14.33 -23.39
CA GLY A 167 6.99 -13.47 -24.56
C GLY A 167 5.70 -13.40 -25.39
N ASP A 168 4.85 -14.42 -25.33
CA ASP A 168 3.59 -14.53 -26.09
C ASP A 168 2.34 -14.13 -25.28
N LYS A 169 2.45 -13.92 -23.96
CA LYS A 169 1.31 -13.63 -23.12
C LYS A 169 1.01 -12.14 -23.01
N THR A 170 -0.26 -11.80 -22.88
CA THR A 170 -0.68 -10.45 -22.49
C THR A 170 -0.42 -10.23 -21.00
N ILE A 171 -0.15 -8.98 -20.62
CA ILE A 171 0.31 -8.63 -19.27
C ILE A 171 -0.75 -7.73 -18.60
N ARG A 172 -1.14 -8.10 -17.39
CA ARG A 172 -1.79 -7.24 -16.43
C ARG A 172 -0.81 -6.96 -15.30
N ILE A 173 -0.80 -5.75 -14.81
CA ILE A 173 0.06 -5.35 -13.69
C ILE A 173 -0.83 -4.73 -12.63
N GLY A 174 -0.58 -4.99 -11.36
CA GLY A 174 -1.34 -4.32 -10.31
C GLY A 174 -0.72 -4.49 -8.94
N GLY A 175 -1.28 -3.77 -7.99
CA GLY A 175 -0.93 -3.81 -6.59
C GLY A 175 -1.89 -2.95 -5.76
N HIS A 176 -1.76 -3.06 -4.46
CA HIS A 176 -2.46 -2.25 -3.46
C HIS A 176 -1.45 -1.38 -2.72
N SER A 177 -1.82 -0.17 -2.33
CA SER A 177 -0.94 0.75 -1.61
C SER A 177 0.33 1.07 -2.43
N LYS A 178 1.54 1.04 -1.85
CA LYS A 178 2.81 1.17 -2.58
C LYS A 178 2.86 0.26 -3.81
N GLY A 179 2.30 -0.96 -3.75
CA GLY A 179 2.22 -1.87 -4.89
C GLY A 179 1.46 -1.30 -6.09
N GLY A 180 0.43 -0.48 -5.86
CA GLY A 180 -0.30 0.26 -6.90
C GLY A 180 0.59 1.31 -7.59
N ASN A 181 1.38 2.06 -6.82
CA ASN A 181 2.37 3.00 -7.36
C ASN A 181 3.43 2.26 -8.20
N LEU A 182 3.98 1.13 -7.69
CA LEU A 182 4.96 0.32 -8.42
C LEU A 182 4.38 -0.21 -9.74
N ALA A 183 3.09 -0.56 -9.77
CA ALA A 183 2.40 -1.03 -10.96
C ALA A 183 2.34 0.07 -12.05
N VAL A 184 1.94 1.27 -11.69
CA VAL A 184 1.90 2.42 -12.61
C VAL A 184 3.29 2.78 -13.07
N TYR A 185 4.25 2.92 -12.13
CA TYR A 185 5.63 3.30 -12.44
C TYR A 185 6.28 2.32 -13.41
N SER A 186 6.24 1.02 -13.09
CA SER A 186 6.88 -0.02 -13.91
C SER A 186 6.26 -0.11 -15.30
N ALA A 187 4.95 0.02 -15.42
CA ALA A 187 4.27 0.06 -16.71
C ALA A 187 4.67 1.29 -17.53
N ALA A 188 4.72 2.48 -16.91
CA ALA A 188 5.11 3.72 -17.58
C ALA A 188 6.57 3.72 -18.04
N LYS A 189 7.48 3.11 -17.28
CA LYS A 189 8.92 3.03 -17.58
C LYS A 189 9.31 1.82 -18.43
N SER A 190 8.40 0.90 -18.71
CA SER A 190 8.62 -0.24 -19.60
C SER A 190 8.89 0.20 -21.06
N SER A 191 9.62 -0.63 -21.80
CA SER A 191 9.83 -0.41 -23.24
C SER A 191 8.51 -0.43 -24.03
N GLY A 192 8.49 0.21 -25.22
CA GLY A 192 7.30 0.22 -26.07
C GLY A 192 6.77 -1.17 -26.39
N GLU A 193 7.66 -2.13 -26.70
CA GLU A 193 7.29 -3.53 -26.98
C GLU A 193 6.58 -4.19 -25.78
N ILE A 194 7.05 -3.95 -24.56
CA ILE A 194 6.39 -4.48 -23.36
C ILE A 194 5.05 -3.77 -23.15
N GLN A 195 5.01 -2.46 -23.35
CA GLN A 195 3.78 -1.67 -23.19
C GLN A 195 2.67 -2.08 -24.17
N GLU A 196 3.01 -2.55 -25.38
CA GLU A 196 2.03 -3.10 -26.34
C GLU A 196 1.32 -4.35 -25.81
N ARG A 197 2.00 -5.13 -24.96
CA ARG A 197 1.46 -6.33 -24.32
C ARG A 197 0.71 -6.05 -23.02
N ILE A 198 0.91 -4.88 -22.40
CA ILE A 198 0.20 -4.48 -21.18
C ILE A 198 -1.23 -4.10 -21.56
N VAL A 199 -2.20 -4.89 -21.11
CA VAL A 199 -3.63 -4.67 -21.39
C VAL A 199 -4.36 -3.93 -20.27
N ALA A 200 -3.85 -3.99 -19.03
CA ALA A 200 -4.40 -3.25 -17.90
C ALA A 200 -3.33 -3.05 -16.82
N VAL A 201 -3.43 -1.92 -16.13
CA VAL A 201 -2.65 -1.59 -14.92
C VAL A 201 -3.65 -1.25 -13.82
N HIS A 202 -3.64 -1.98 -12.71
CA HIS A 202 -4.56 -1.80 -11.60
C HIS A 202 -3.83 -1.14 -10.41
N ASN A 203 -4.15 0.11 -10.15
CA ASN A 203 -3.68 0.87 -9.01
C ASN A 203 -4.80 0.93 -7.96
N ASN A 204 -4.70 0.12 -6.90
CA ASN A 204 -5.69 0.09 -5.84
C ASN A 204 -5.17 0.92 -4.66
N ASP A 205 -5.66 2.14 -4.54
CA ASP A 205 -5.34 3.13 -3.48
C ASP A 205 -3.83 3.33 -3.26
N GLY A 206 -3.05 3.28 -4.36
CA GLY A 206 -1.62 3.56 -4.33
C GLY A 206 -1.35 5.06 -4.37
N PRO A 207 -0.33 5.53 -3.62
CA PRO A 207 0.05 6.94 -3.62
C PRO A 207 0.58 7.39 -4.98
N GLY A 208 0.55 8.70 -5.23
CA GLY A 208 1.12 9.32 -6.43
C GLY A 208 2.64 9.33 -6.45
N PHE A 209 3.21 10.32 -7.10
CA PHE A 209 4.66 10.47 -7.31
C PHE A 209 5.13 11.84 -6.82
N ALA A 210 6.43 11.99 -6.52
CA ALA A 210 7.00 13.29 -6.16
C ALA A 210 6.98 14.31 -7.33
N TRP A 211 6.62 13.85 -8.53
CA TRP A 211 6.58 14.62 -9.76
C TRP A 211 5.48 14.10 -10.72
N ASP A 212 5.02 14.90 -11.66
CA ASP A 212 3.95 14.52 -12.59
C ASP A 212 4.42 13.49 -13.63
N ILE A 213 4.25 12.19 -13.32
CA ILE A 213 4.59 11.08 -14.21
C ILE A 213 3.74 11.11 -15.49
N SER A 214 2.56 11.73 -15.47
CA SER A 214 1.62 11.77 -16.60
C SER A 214 2.20 12.51 -17.82
N GLU A 215 3.19 13.35 -17.62
CA GLU A 215 3.87 14.07 -18.68
C GLU A 215 4.87 13.20 -19.46
N THR A 216 5.24 12.03 -18.93
CA THR A 216 6.19 11.14 -19.61
C THR A 216 5.58 10.46 -20.84
N PRO A 217 6.38 10.27 -21.93
CA PRO A 217 5.89 9.55 -23.11
C PRO A 217 5.41 8.13 -22.81
N GLY A 218 6.05 7.43 -21.86
CA GLY A 218 5.68 6.08 -21.46
C GLY A 218 4.31 6.03 -20.79
N HIS A 219 4.06 6.92 -19.84
CA HIS A 219 2.75 7.02 -19.19
C HIS A 219 1.65 7.37 -20.21
N LYS A 220 1.88 8.37 -21.08
CA LYS A 220 0.92 8.76 -22.13
C LYS A 220 0.50 7.59 -23.04
N ARG A 221 1.41 6.64 -23.31
CA ARG A 221 1.09 5.44 -24.11
C ARG A 221 0.17 4.45 -23.40
N ILE A 222 0.23 4.38 -22.06
CA ILE A 222 -0.53 3.40 -21.28
C ILE A 222 -1.70 4.03 -20.50
N ALA A 223 -1.85 5.35 -20.48
CA ALA A 223 -2.81 6.07 -19.64
C ALA A 223 -4.25 5.56 -19.76
N SER A 224 -4.69 5.15 -20.96
CA SER A 224 -6.04 4.58 -21.16
C SER A 224 -6.22 3.18 -20.58
N ARG A 225 -5.16 2.53 -20.15
CA ARG A 225 -5.14 1.17 -19.56
C ARG A 225 -4.87 1.18 -18.06
N ILE A 226 -4.64 2.37 -17.47
CA ILE A 226 -4.51 2.54 -16.02
C ILE A 226 -5.92 2.64 -15.41
N HIS A 227 -6.16 1.78 -14.43
CA HIS A 227 -7.39 1.73 -13.62
C HIS A 227 -7.00 2.05 -12.18
N THR A 228 -7.17 3.30 -11.78
CA THR A 228 -6.95 3.76 -10.40
C THR A 228 -8.27 3.72 -9.66
N ILE A 229 -8.31 2.99 -8.56
CA ILE A 229 -9.46 2.82 -7.69
C ILE A 229 -9.12 3.37 -6.32
N LEU A 230 -9.94 4.29 -5.82
CA LEU A 230 -9.74 4.99 -4.56
C LEU A 230 -11.00 4.86 -3.68
N PRO A 231 -10.91 4.60 -2.38
CA PRO A 231 -12.08 4.66 -1.50
C PRO A 231 -12.56 6.10 -1.34
N GLN A 232 -13.80 6.28 -0.92
CA GLN A 232 -14.48 7.57 -0.84
C GLN A 232 -13.85 8.61 0.08
N THR A 233 -12.97 8.19 0.98
CA THR A 233 -12.14 9.06 1.83
C THR A 233 -10.71 8.52 1.78
N SER A 234 -10.17 8.39 0.57
CA SER A 234 -8.79 7.95 0.40
C SER A 234 -7.84 8.95 1.06
N VAL A 235 -6.91 8.43 1.86
CA VAL A 235 -5.79 9.18 2.42
C VAL A 235 -4.53 8.89 1.62
N VAL A 236 -4.25 7.60 1.39
CA VAL A 236 -3.01 7.15 0.75
C VAL A 236 -3.00 7.48 -0.74
N GLY A 237 -4.08 7.15 -1.46
CA GLY A 237 -4.16 7.36 -2.91
C GLY A 237 -4.23 8.84 -3.33
N MET A 238 -4.47 9.75 -2.37
CA MET A 238 -4.47 11.20 -2.60
C MET A 238 -3.14 11.87 -2.20
N LEU A 239 -2.15 11.09 -1.74
CA LEU A 239 -0.82 11.64 -1.46
C LEU A 239 -0.05 11.92 -2.74
N MET A 240 0.64 13.05 -2.79
CA MET A 240 1.55 13.45 -3.88
C MET A 240 0.82 13.70 -5.22
N GLU A 241 1.54 13.73 -6.34
CA GLU A 241 0.98 13.86 -7.69
C GLU A 241 0.35 12.53 -8.12
N HIS A 242 -0.96 12.41 -7.93
CA HIS A 242 -1.72 11.19 -8.21
C HIS A 242 -2.39 11.21 -9.60
N GLU A 243 -2.89 10.05 -10.04
CA GLU A 243 -3.59 9.89 -11.31
C GLU A 243 -4.83 10.78 -11.38
N LYS A 244 -4.96 11.56 -12.48
CA LYS A 244 -6.11 12.45 -12.73
C LYS A 244 -7.39 11.69 -13.10
N ARG A 245 -7.27 10.43 -13.53
CA ARG A 245 -8.37 9.54 -13.85
C ARG A 245 -8.43 8.43 -12.81
N TYR A 246 -9.45 8.45 -12.00
CA TYR A 246 -9.70 7.44 -10.97
C TYR A 246 -11.18 7.13 -10.88
N GLN A 247 -11.49 5.99 -10.27
CA GLN A 247 -12.83 5.58 -9.91
C GLN A 247 -12.93 5.55 -8.37
N VAL A 248 -13.92 6.26 -7.83
CA VAL A 248 -14.19 6.25 -6.40
C VAL A 248 -15.09 5.06 -6.06
N VAL A 249 -14.76 4.36 -4.97
CA VAL A 249 -15.53 3.19 -4.49
C VAL A 249 -15.98 3.38 -3.04
N HIS A 250 -17.11 2.73 -2.73
CA HIS A 250 -17.66 2.76 -1.39
C HIS A 250 -16.92 1.79 -0.46
N SER A 251 -16.40 2.30 0.66
CA SER A 251 -15.86 1.53 1.78
C SER A 251 -16.82 1.54 2.97
N THR A 252 -16.85 0.45 3.73
CA THR A 252 -17.62 0.34 4.98
C THR A 252 -16.90 0.88 6.21
N TYR A 253 -15.60 1.18 6.07
CA TYR A 253 -14.78 1.76 7.12
C TYR A 253 -14.74 3.28 7.01
N ASP A 254 -14.16 3.94 8.02
CA ASP A 254 -14.03 5.40 8.08
C ASP A 254 -12.54 5.82 8.06
N GLY A 255 -12.26 7.01 7.54
CA GLY A 255 -10.94 7.65 7.56
C GLY A 255 -9.84 6.77 6.95
N LEU A 256 -8.69 6.71 7.61
CA LEU A 256 -7.53 5.93 7.13
C LEU A 256 -7.80 4.43 6.97
N TYR A 257 -8.74 3.86 7.74
CA TYR A 257 -9.10 2.44 7.64
C TYR A 257 -9.78 2.07 6.32
N GLN A 258 -10.27 3.05 5.53
CA GLN A 258 -10.78 2.80 4.18
C GLN A 258 -9.70 2.30 3.21
N HIS A 259 -8.41 2.46 3.57
CA HIS A 259 -7.28 1.89 2.83
C HIS A 259 -7.29 0.35 2.81
N ASP A 260 -7.94 -0.31 3.78
CA ASP A 260 -8.13 -1.76 3.77
C ASP A 260 -9.08 -2.17 2.64
N GLY A 261 -8.55 -2.81 1.58
CA GLY A 261 -9.32 -3.29 0.43
C GLY A 261 -10.45 -4.26 0.79
N PHE A 262 -10.37 -4.97 1.91
CA PHE A 262 -11.46 -5.84 2.39
C PHE A 262 -12.68 -5.07 2.90
N SER A 263 -12.57 -3.77 3.12
CA SER A 263 -13.68 -2.88 3.46
C SER A 263 -14.46 -2.37 2.24
N TRP A 264 -13.94 -2.56 1.03
CA TRP A 264 -14.54 -2.06 -0.20
C TRP A 264 -15.73 -2.91 -0.61
N GLN A 265 -16.84 -2.24 -0.94
CA GLN A 265 -18.09 -2.92 -1.26
C GLN A 265 -18.10 -3.43 -2.69
N VAL A 266 -18.56 -4.68 -2.84
CA VAL A 266 -18.64 -5.39 -4.12
C VAL A 266 -20.10 -5.55 -4.55
N LEU A 267 -20.37 -5.30 -5.83
CA LEU A 267 -21.64 -5.55 -6.50
C LEU A 267 -21.43 -6.37 -7.79
N GLY A 268 -21.72 -7.64 -7.74
CA GLY A 268 -21.54 -8.53 -8.88
C GLY A 268 -20.06 -8.78 -9.20
N THR A 269 -19.54 -8.16 -10.26
CA THR A 269 -18.14 -8.28 -10.73
C THR A 269 -17.38 -6.96 -10.66
N GLN A 270 -17.92 -5.99 -9.92
CA GLN A 270 -17.29 -4.67 -9.77
C GLN A 270 -17.47 -4.17 -8.34
N PHE A 271 -16.71 -3.15 -7.98
CA PHE A 271 -16.96 -2.42 -6.74
C PHE A 271 -18.23 -1.56 -6.83
N VAL A 272 -18.75 -1.14 -5.70
CA VAL A 272 -19.81 -0.12 -5.66
C VAL A 272 -19.17 1.23 -5.95
N HIS A 273 -19.28 1.66 -7.20
CA HIS A 273 -18.72 2.93 -7.67
C HIS A 273 -19.55 4.12 -7.20
N LEU A 274 -18.87 5.20 -6.86
CA LEU A 274 -19.44 6.47 -6.49
C LEU A 274 -19.03 7.54 -7.52
N ASP A 275 -19.86 8.58 -7.64
CA ASP A 275 -19.60 9.67 -8.60
C ASP A 275 -18.41 10.54 -8.21
N ASP A 276 -18.11 10.64 -6.90
CA ASP A 276 -17.06 11.52 -6.37
C ASP A 276 -16.68 11.12 -4.93
N PHE A 277 -15.60 11.70 -4.43
CA PHE A 277 -15.20 11.59 -3.02
C PHE A 277 -16.31 12.10 -2.08
N SER A 278 -16.31 11.56 -0.86
CA SER A 278 -17.11 12.14 0.21
C SER A 278 -16.66 13.57 0.52
N ARG A 279 -17.48 14.34 1.22
CA ARG A 279 -17.09 15.67 1.69
C ARG A 279 -15.84 15.60 2.56
N GLU A 280 -15.77 14.57 3.40
CA GLU A 280 -14.59 14.26 4.23
C GLU A 280 -13.36 13.98 3.38
N GLY A 281 -13.50 13.17 2.32
CA GLY A 281 -12.39 12.84 1.42
C GLY A 281 -11.79 14.08 0.78
N LYS A 282 -12.62 15.01 0.31
CA LYS A 282 -12.15 16.29 -0.25
C LYS A 282 -11.39 17.13 0.77
N LEU A 283 -11.88 17.20 2.01
CA LEU A 283 -11.20 17.93 3.07
C LEU A 283 -9.87 17.27 3.50
N VAL A 284 -9.81 15.93 3.47
CA VAL A 284 -8.58 15.17 3.70
C VAL A 284 -7.55 15.51 2.63
N ASP A 285 -7.95 15.46 1.35
CA ASP A 285 -7.08 15.82 0.22
C ASP A 285 -6.54 17.24 0.33
N GLU A 286 -7.41 18.24 0.51
CA GLU A 286 -7.01 19.64 0.68
C GLU A 286 -6.04 19.83 1.86
N THR A 287 -6.26 19.12 2.96
CA THR A 287 -5.42 19.22 4.16
C THR A 287 -4.04 18.58 3.95
N LEU A 288 -4.00 17.39 3.34
CA LEU A 288 -2.75 16.67 3.05
C LEU A 288 -1.91 17.43 2.03
N SER A 289 -2.52 17.87 0.92
CA SER A 289 -1.85 18.62 -0.13
C SER A 289 -1.29 19.93 0.43
N SER A 290 -2.09 20.71 1.15
CA SER A 290 -1.63 21.97 1.77
C SER A 290 -0.48 21.76 2.76
N TRP A 291 -0.53 20.69 3.56
CA TRP A 291 0.56 20.38 4.49
C TRP A 291 1.82 19.93 3.74
N ALA A 292 1.70 19.04 2.77
CA ALA A 292 2.82 18.57 1.96
C ALA A 292 3.49 19.72 1.19
N ASP A 293 2.72 20.65 0.62
CA ASP A 293 3.21 21.83 -0.11
C ASP A 293 3.92 22.84 0.81
N SER A 294 3.61 22.82 2.11
CA SER A 294 4.30 23.66 3.09
C SER A 294 5.74 23.23 3.38
N LEU A 295 6.13 22.01 2.95
CA LEU A 295 7.44 21.42 3.18
C LEU A 295 8.25 21.40 1.87
N ASN A 296 9.45 21.99 1.89
CA ASN A 296 10.40 21.83 0.80
C ASN A 296 11.05 20.43 0.82
N THR A 297 11.77 20.07 -0.26
CA THR A 297 12.41 18.75 -0.42
C THR A 297 13.31 18.38 0.77
N GLN A 298 14.16 19.31 1.25
CA GLN A 298 15.05 19.05 2.38
C GLN A 298 14.27 18.83 3.68
N GLN A 299 13.16 19.51 3.89
CA GLN A 299 12.29 19.32 5.06
C GLN A 299 11.56 17.98 4.99
N ARG A 300 11.12 17.53 3.81
CA ARG A 300 10.51 16.20 3.63
C ARG A 300 11.53 15.09 3.93
N GLU A 301 12.77 15.23 3.44
CA GLU A 301 13.86 14.30 3.75
C GLU A 301 14.17 14.27 5.25
N ALA A 302 14.37 15.43 5.88
CA ALA A 302 14.62 15.53 7.32
C ALA A 302 13.49 14.95 8.17
N LEU A 303 12.23 15.12 7.75
CA LEU A 303 11.09 14.51 8.40
C LEU A 303 11.11 12.98 8.28
N ALA A 304 11.38 12.45 7.09
CA ALA A 304 11.47 11.02 6.84
C ALA A 304 12.58 10.37 7.69
N ASP A 305 13.76 10.99 7.74
CA ASP A 305 14.91 10.54 8.55
C ASP A 305 14.59 10.58 10.04
N ALA A 306 13.95 11.65 10.49
CA ALA A 306 13.58 11.79 11.90
C ALA A 306 12.55 10.75 12.33
N LEU A 307 11.52 10.50 11.53
CA LEU A 307 10.52 9.46 11.80
C LEU A 307 11.17 8.07 11.84
N TYR A 308 12.02 7.76 10.86
CA TYR A 308 12.76 6.50 10.83
C TYR A 308 13.65 6.34 12.09
N SER A 309 14.42 7.37 12.44
CA SER A 309 15.27 7.36 13.64
C SER A 309 14.46 7.17 14.93
N VAL A 310 13.28 7.76 15.01
CA VAL A 310 12.38 7.61 16.18
C VAL A 310 11.84 6.19 16.24
N PHE A 311 11.36 5.61 15.15
CA PHE A 311 10.80 4.26 15.15
C PHE A 311 11.88 3.17 15.39
N THR A 312 13.09 3.33 14.84
CA THR A 312 14.18 2.38 15.04
C THR A 312 14.95 2.56 16.35
N ALA A 313 14.63 3.58 17.15
CA ALA A 313 15.34 3.92 18.40
C ALA A 313 15.40 2.79 19.43
N SER A 314 14.42 1.88 19.44
CA SER A 314 14.37 0.71 20.32
C SER A 314 15.16 -0.50 19.78
N GLY A 315 15.63 -0.44 18.54
CA GLY A 315 16.19 -1.57 17.80
C GLY A 315 15.15 -2.45 17.12
N ALA A 316 13.86 -2.07 17.16
CA ALA A 316 12.79 -2.74 16.45
C ALA A 316 12.98 -2.62 14.93
N LYS A 317 12.64 -3.68 14.20
CA LYS A 317 12.65 -3.73 12.73
C LYS A 317 11.25 -3.70 12.14
N THR A 318 10.24 -4.01 12.94
CA THR A 318 8.82 -4.03 12.53
C THR A 318 7.96 -3.21 13.48
N LEU A 319 6.77 -2.80 13.02
CA LEU A 319 5.78 -2.14 13.85
C LEU A 319 5.22 -3.09 14.92
N SER A 320 5.09 -4.39 14.60
CA SER A 320 4.69 -5.41 15.56
C SER A 320 5.65 -5.46 16.74
N GLU A 321 6.96 -5.49 16.52
CA GLU A 321 7.97 -5.44 17.59
C GLU A 321 7.87 -4.17 18.45
N LEU A 322 7.54 -3.01 17.85
CA LEU A 322 7.30 -1.78 18.61
C LEU A 322 6.10 -1.90 19.55
N THR A 323 5.07 -2.63 19.14
CA THR A 323 3.86 -2.82 19.94
C THR A 323 4.01 -3.90 21.01
N GLU A 324 4.87 -4.88 20.84
CA GLU A 324 5.16 -5.93 21.83
C GLU A 324 5.94 -5.37 23.02
N GLU A 325 7.00 -4.59 22.79
CA GLU A 325 7.84 -3.99 23.83
C GLU A 325 7.43 -2.53 24.17
N LYS A 326 6.15 -2.26 24.34
CA LYS A 326 5.56 -0.91 24.42
C LYS A 326 6.33 0.09 25.29
N LEU A 327 6.70 -0.28 26.52
CA LEU A 327 7.34 0.66 27.46
C LEU A 327 8.78 0.98 27.08
N LYS A 328 9.55 -0.04 26.66
CA LYS A 328 10.94 0.12 26.22
C LYS A 328 10.99 0.93 24.92
N SER A 329 10.14 0.60 23.95
CA SER A 329 10.05 1.30 22.68
C SER A 329 9.65 2.75 22.89
N ALA A 330 8.61 3.03 23.69
CA ALA A 330 8.16 4.40 23.97
C ALA A 330 9.25 5.24 24.64
N ALA A 331 10.02 4.67 25.58
CA ALA A 331 11.10 5.40 26.25
C ALA A 331 12.24 5.76 25.27
N ALA A 332 12.64 4.83 24.40
CA ALA A 332 13.67 5.04 23.40
C ALA A 332 13.22 6.08 22.34
N MET A 333 12.02 5.92 21.82
CA MET A 333 11.40 6.84 20.86
C MET A 333 11.31 8.26 21.43
N LEU A 334 10.84 8.41 22.67
CA LEU A 334 10.75 9.71 23.34
C LEU A 334 12.12 10.36 23.56
N LYS A 335 13.14 9.57 23.87
CA LYS A 335 14.53 10.08 24.02
C LYS A 335 15.04 10.59 22.67
N THR A 336 14.89 9.83 21.61
CA THR A 336 15.30 10.22 20.24
C THR A 336 14.55 11.46 19.78
N TYR A 337 13.22 11.49 19.91
CA TYR A 337 12.39 12.64 19.58
C TYR A 337 12.85 13.93 20.33
N LYS A 338 13.21 13.83 21.62
CA LYS A 338 13.69 15.00 22.40
C LYS A 338 15.04 15.52 21.91
N ASN A 339 15.87 14.69 21.27
CA ASN A 339 17.17 15.06 20.74
C ASN A 339 17.10 15.70 19.35
N LEU A 340 15.96 15.62 18.66
CA LEU A 340 15.75 16.31 17.40
C LEU A 340 15.86 17.83 17.61
N ASP A 341 16.34 18.55 16.59
CA ASP A 341 16.32 20.00 16.59
C ASP A 341 14.88 20.55 16.64
N ARG A 342 14.74 21.84 16.88
CA ARG A 342 13.42 22.44 17.10
C ARG A 342 12.51 22.38 15.87
N GLU A 343 13.06 22.56 14.69
CA GLU A 343 12.30 22.57 13.42
C GLU A 343 11.82 21.17 13.09
N THR A 344 12.72 20.19 13.05
CA THR A 344 12.44 18.78 12.79
C THR A 344 11.42 18.22 13.81
N ARG A 345 11.58 18.55 15.09
CA ARG A 345 10.62 18.15 16.14
C ARG A 345 9.22 18.70 15.87
N ARG A 346 9.11 19.95 15.39
CA ARG A 346 7.83 20.55 15.04
C ARG A 346 7.19 19.76 13.88
N MET A 347 7.92 19.49 12.80
CA MET A 347 7.43 18.73 11.65
C MET A 347 6.95 17.33 12.04
N VAL A 348 7.72 16.61 12.84
CA VAL A 348 7.34 15.28 13.37
C VAL A 348 6.06 15.36 14.19
N THR A 349 5.91 16.39 15.04
CA THR A 349 4.69 16.59 15.83
C THR A 349 3.48 16.87 14.94
N GLU A 350 3.64 17.74 13.94
CA GLU A 350 2.57 18.09 12.99
C GLU A 350 2.14 16.86 12.18
N ALA A 351 3.09 16.05 11.71
CA ALA A 351 2.80 14.79 11.01
C ALA A 351 1.99 13.83 11.89
N PHE A 352 2.42 13.59 13.14
CA PHE A 352 1.66 12.73 14.07
C PHE A 352 0.26 13.25 14.37
N MET A 353 0.11 14.56 14.56
CA MET A 353 -1.21 15.15 14.81
C MET A 353 -2.13 15.02 13.58
N LEU A 354 -1.59 15.20 12.38
CA LEU A 354 -2.33 15.03 11.14
C LEU A 354 -2.81 13.59 10.99
N PHE A 355 -1.92 12.61 11.15
CA PHE A 355 -2.27 11.18 11.11
C PHE A 355 -3.32 10.82 12.15
N PHE A 356 -3.20 11.32 13.37
CA PHE A 356 -4.19 11.09 14.43
C PHE A 356 -5.55 11.65 14.07
N LYS A 357 -5.61 12.88 13.54
CA LYS A 357 -6.87 13.49 13.06
C LYS A 357 -7.52 12.66 11.95
N LEU A 358 -6.74 12.26 10.95
CA LEU A 358 -7.23 11.47 9.80
C LEU A 358 -7.72 10.07 10.20
N GLY A 359 -7.22 9.52 11.31
CA GLY A 359 -7.65 8.23 11.87
C GLY A 359 -8.90 8.30 12.76
N THR A 360 -9.43 9.48 13.07
CA THR A 360 -10.59 9.61 13.98
C THR A 360 -11.89 9.95 13.24
N LYS A 361 -13.03 9.41 13.72
CA LYS A 361 -14.37 9.64 13.15
C LYS A 361 -14.84 11.11 13.16
N ASN A 362 -14.18 11.99 13.91
CA ASN A 362 -14.63 13.37 14.17
C ASN A 362 -13.93 14.40 13.29
N PHE A 363 -13.22 13.99 12.23
CA PHE A 363 -12.52 14.96 11.38
C PHE A 363 -13.43 15.99 10.70
N VAL A 364 -14.71 15.65 10.51
CA VAL A 364 -15.67 16.42 9.70
C VAL A 364 -16.41 17.53 10.46
N LEU A 365 -16.40 17.51 11.77
CA LEU A 365 -17.26 18.43 12.54
C LEU A 365 -16.65 19.82 12.78
N ASP A 366 -15.38 20.05 12.43
CA ASP A 366 -14.72 21.34 12.65
C ASP A 366 -14.41 22.07 11.33
N THR A 367 -15.37 22.88 10.94
CA THR A 367 -15.25 23.86 9.86
C THR A 367 -14.16 24.90 10.13
N GLN A 368 -13.58 25.42 9.07
CA GLN A 368 -12.51 26.39 8.85
C GLN A 368 -12.09 27.38 9.96
N GLU A 369 -12.92 27.68 10.97
CA GLU A 369 -12.56 28.57 12.08
C GLU A 369 -12.14 27.85 13.37
N GLU A 370 -12.55 26.60 13.59
CA GLU A 370 -12.22 25.82 14.79
C GLU A 370 -10.91 25.05 14.68
N GLY A 371 -10.52 24.59 13.51
CA GLY A 371 -9.29 23.83 13.30
C GLY A 371 -8.02 24.59 13.75
N SER A 372 -7.94 25.89 13.47
CA SER A 372 -6.82 26.73 13.92
C SER A 372 -6.83 26.94 15.44
N ARG A 373 -8.01 27.10 16.05
CA ARG A 373 -8.17 27.24 17.51
C ARG A 373 -7.91 25.95 18.26
N GLU A 374 -8.26 24.82 17.68
CA GLU A 374 -8.07 23.51 18.32
C GLU A 374 -6.62 23.05 18.28
N ILE A 375 -5.90 23.31 17.18
CA ILE A 375 -4.44 23.13 17.10
C ILE A 375 -3.74 23.97 18.16
N GLU A 376 -4.18 25.19 18.37
CA GLU A 376 -3.63 26.09 19.40
C GLU A 376 -3.98 25.62 20.82
N ASN A 377 -5.18 25.11 21.03
CA ASN A 377 -5.62 24.52 22.31
C ASN A 377 -4.91 23.20 22.62
N ILE A 378 -4.65 22.34 21.64
CA ILE A 378 -3.87 21.11 21.82
C ILE A 378 -2.41 21.45 22.09
N ARG A 379 -1.82 22.43 21.40
CA ARG A 379 -0.49 22.98 21.73
C ARG A 379 -0.42 23.47 23.18
N LYS A 380 -1.44 24.18 23.61
CA LYS A 380 -1.53 24.71 24.98
C LYS A 380 -1.64 23.58 26.01
N LYS A 381 -2.49 22.58 25.77
CA LYS A 381 -2.63 21.40 26.66
C LYS A 381 -1.35 20.55 26.73
N ILE A 382 -0.68 20.33 25.61
CA ILE A 382 0.61 19.61 25.59
C ILE A 382 1.69 20.43 26.33
N SER A 383 1.74 21.76 26.16
CA SER A 383 2.66 22.64 26.85
C SER A 383 2.39 22.66 28.36
N GLU A 384 1.12 22.72 28.79
CA GLU A 384 0.72 22.67 30.19
C GLU A 384 1.01 21.33 30.87
N GLN A 385 0.78 20.22 30.18
CA GLN A 385 1.17 18.88 30.66
C GLN A 385 2.68 18.73 30.77
N TYR A 386 3.41 19.29 29.84
CA TYR A 386 4.87 19.30 29.84
C TYR A 386 5.40 20.14 31.03
N GLN A 387 4.84 21.30 31.29
CA GLN A 387 5.21 22.13 32.45
C GLN A 387 4.93 21.40 33.77
N LYS A 388 3.76 20.77 33.91
CA LYS A 388 3.42 19.96 35.08
C LYS A 388 4.34 18.77 35.33
N LEU A 389 4.86 18.16 34.25
CA LEU A 389 5.86 17.07 34.34
C LEU A 389 7.26 17.58 34.73
N VAL A 390 7.62 18.79 34.33
CA VAL A 390 8.90 19.43 34.69
C VAL A 390 8.86 19.92 36.17
N GLU A 391 7.73 20.45 36.61
CA GLU A 391 7.54 20.92 38.00
C GLU A 391 7.49 19.77 39.02
N ARG A 392 7.01 18.58 38.64
CA ARG A 392 7.02 17.37 39.50
C ARG A 392 8.41 16.73 39.66
N LYS A 393 9.43 17.22 38.94
CA LYS A 393 10.82 16.72 38.97
C LYS A 393 11.78 17.72 39.65
N LYS A 394 11.28 18.85 40.19
CA LYS A 394 11.96 19.72 41.14
C LYS A 394 11.44 19.43 42.54
#